data_c54bab715eafe68d604a020154cea747
#
_entry.id   c54bab715eafe68d604a020154cea747
#
_cell.length_a   1.000
_cell.length_b   1.000
_cell.length_c   1.000
_cell.angle_alpha   90.00
_cell.angle_beta   90.00
_cell.angle_gamma   90.00
#
_symmetry.space_group_name_H-M   'P 1'
#
loop_
_entity.id
_entity.type
_entity.pdbx_description
1 polymer ?
#
loop_
_entity_poly.entity_id
_entity_poly.type
_entity_poly.pdbx_seq_one_letter_code
_entity_poly.pdbx_strand_id
1 'polypeptide(L)'
;ELSDARVVLSDRYDTVDARSMALASAIGALAAEGAIPGWRDEIYAIRNRFDDPPLAYIERAASRFFGTQTYAVHVNGIVEYAVSPGAARTPQLWLGRRSATKATDPGMLDNVVAGGIGWGLGVRETLVKECWEEAGIPAELAARAVAGRAVQV
;
A
#
# COMPACT_ATOMS: atom_id res chain seq x y z
N GLU A 1 -10.11 -1.43 30.59
CA GLU A 1 -10.66 -0.44 29.62
C GLU A 1 -9.51 0.51 29.27
N LEU A 2 -8.92 0.35 28.09
CA LEU A 2 -7.94 1.28 27.54
C LEU A 2 -8.70 2.40 26.81
N SER A 3 -9.26 3.34 27.56
CA SER A 3 -9.76 4.57 27.00
C SER A 3 -8.59 5.53 26.80
N ASP A 4 -8.40 6.01 25.59
CA ASP A 4 -7.45 7.06 25.21
C ASP A 4 -5.94 6.75 25.37
N ALA A 5 -5.51 5.50 25.24
CA ALA A 5 -4.09 5.16 25.19
C ALA A 5 -3.44 5.71 23.91
N ARG A 6 -2.72 6.80 24.04
CA ARG A 6 -1.86 7.34 22.97
C ARG A 6 -0.45 6.81 23.14
N VAL A 7 0.13 6.34 22.05
CA VAL A 7 1.59 6.13 21.97
C VAL A 7 2.23 7.45 21.54
N VAL A 8 3.01 8.04 22.41
CA VAL A 8 3.71 9.30 22.14
C VAL A 8 5.20 9.05 22.17
N LEU A 9 5.89 9.45 21.10
CA LEU A 9 7.33 9.48 21.11
C LEU A 9 7.81 10.63 22.00
N SER A 10 8.82 10.35 22.82
CA SER A 10 9.43 11.38 23.68
C SER A 10 10.08 12.47 22.82
N ASP A 11 10.00 13.72 23.27
CA ASP A 11 10.57 14.90 22.61
C ASP A 11 12.10 14.81 22.41
N ARG A 12 12.78 13.90 23.14
CA ARG A 12 14.20 13.60 22.90
C ARG A 12 14.51 13.06 21.51
N TYR A 13 13.51 12.52 20.82
CA TYR A 13 13.64 12.03 19.43
C TYR A 13 13.27 13.14 18.46
N ASP A 14 14.14 14.12 18.31
CA ASP A 14 13.92 15.37 17.58
C ASP A 14 14.19 15.25 16.06
N THR A 15 14.93 14.22 15.63
CA THR A 15 15.22 13.96 14.20
C THR A 15 14.42 12.81 13.63
N VAL A 16 14.28 12.75 12.31
CA VAL A 16 13.65 11.65 11.58
C VAL A 16 14.34 10.33 11.92
N ASP A 17 15.67 10.32 11.92
CA ASP A 17 16.45 9.11 12.18
C ASP A 17 16.26 8.63 13.63
N ALA A 18 16.31 9.54 14.61
CA ALA A 18 16.11 9.21 16.01
C ALA A 18 14.71 8.60 16.25
N ARG A 19 13.68 9.18 15.64
CA ARG A 19 12.30 8.63 15.70
C ARG A 19 12.20 7.26 15.03
N SER A 20 12.82 7.11 13.86
CA SER A 20 12.81 5.85 13.11
C SER A 20 13.52 4.72 13.86
N MET A 21 14.68 5.02 14.46
CA MET A 21 15.41 4.04 15.28
C MET A 21 14.63 3.62 16.53
N ALA A 22 13.98 4.56 17.21
CA ALA A 22 13.14 4.27 18.36
C ALA A 22 11.95 3.37 17.99
N LEU A 23 11.28 3.68 16.87
CA LEU A 23 10.19 2.86 16.32
C LEU A 23 10.70 1.47 15.93
N ALA A 24 11.80 1.38 15.19
CA ALA A 24 12.37 0.10 14.76
C ALA A 24 12.70 -0.82 15.95
N SER A 25 13.25 -0.25 17.03
CA SER A 25 13.53 -0.99 18.27
C SER A 25 12.26 -1.55 18.92
N ALA A 26 11.23 -0.72 19.07
CA ALA A 26 9.95 -1.14 19.66
C ALA A 26 9.24 -2.17 18.79
N ILE A 27 9.23 -1.96 17.47
CA ILE A 27 8.61 -2.84 16.47
C ILE A 27 9.32 -4.20 16.45
N GLY A 28 10.65 -4.20 16.51
CA GLY A 28 11.45 -5.44 16.59
C GLY A 28 11.11 -6.27 17.82
N ALA A 29 10.95 -5.64 18.98
CA ALA A 29 10.52 -6.31 20.20
C ALA A 29 9.11 -6.91 20.07
N LEU A 30 8.15 -6.13 19.56
CA LEU A 30 6.78 -6.60 19.33
C LEU A 30 6.70 -7.73 18.29
N ALA A 31 7.53 -7.68 17.26
CA ALA A 31 7.62 -8.73 16.26
C ALA A 31 8.18 -10.03 16.86
N ALA A 32 9.20 -9.92 17.72
CA ALA A 32 9.77 -11.08 18.44
C ALA A 32 8.73 -11.75 19.38
N GLU A 33 7.80 -10.98 19.92
CA GLU A 33 6.67 -11.49 20.73
C GLU A 33 5.50 -11.99 19.86
N GLY A 34 5.60 -11.90 18.52
CA GLY A 34 4.55 -12.34 17.60
C GLY A 34 3.38 -11.36 17.44
N ALA A 35 3.47 -10.16 18.02
CA ALA A 35 2.40 -9.15 17.93
C ALA A 35 2.29 -8.50 16.53
N ILE A 36 3.37 -8.53 15.74
CA ILE A 36 3.41 -7.98 14.38
C ILE A 36 3.72 -9.10 13.39
N PRO A 37 2.71 -9.77 12.83
CA PRO A 37 2.89 -10.80 11.81
C PRO A 37 3.16 -10.19 10.44
N GLY A 38 3.75 -10.99 9.54
CA GLY A 38 3.87 -10.65 8.12
C GLY A 38 4.99 -9.66 7.81
N TRP A 39 6.10 -9.73 8.54
CA TRP A 39 7.31 -8.96 8.30
C TRP A 39 7.77 -9.05 6.83
N ARG A 40 8.15 -7.93 6.24
CA ARG A 40 8.43 -7.82 4.80
C ARG A 40 9.83 -7.30 4.48
N ASP A 41 10.53 -6.71 5.45
CA ASP A 41 11.76 -5.92 5.23
C ASP A 41 11.53 -4.76 4.24
N GLU A 42 10.32 -4.21 4.26
CA GLU A 42 9.91 -3.09 3.42
C GLU A 42 9.58 -1.89 4.29
N ILE A 43 10.20 -0.76 3.97
CA ILE A 43 10.08 0.47 4.74
C ILE A 43 9.04 1.38 4.13
N TYR A 44 8.18 1.92 5.00
CA TYR A 44 7.23 2.98 4.68
C TYR A 44 7.60 4.28 5.37
N ALA A 45 7.27 5.41 4.75
CA ALA A 45 7.40 6.71 5.37
C ALA A 45 6.12 7.08 6.12
N ILE A 46 6.25 7.45 7.38
CA ILE A 46 5.18 8.12 8.14
C ILE A 46 5.20 9.59 7.75
N ARG A 47 4.12 10.09 7.16
CA ARG A 47 3.96 11.47 6.70
C ARG A 47 2.49 11.86 6.63
N ASN A 48 2.16 13.13 6.68
CA ASN A 48 0.78 13.59 6.66
C ASN A 48 0.16 13.55 5.25
N ARG A 49 0.97 13.83 4.22
CA ARG A 49 0.59 13.75 2.81
C ARG A 49 1.67 13.02 2.02
N PHE A 50 1.32 12.50 0.87
CA PHE A 50 2.25 11.73 0.03
C PHE A 50 3.54 12.51 -0.30
N ASP A 51 3.43 13.79 -0.59
CA ASP A 51 4.56 14.65 -1.00
C ASP A 51 5.25 15.35 0.18
N ASP A 52 4.75 15.18 1.41
CA ASP A 52 5.39 15.77 2.59
C ASP A 52 6.69 15.04 2.93
N PRO A 53 7.65 15.73 3.55
CA PRO A 53 8.84 15.10 4.10
C PRO A 53 8.45 14.07 5.17
N PRO A 54 9.21 12.97 5.30
CA PRO A 54 8.91 11.94 6.28
C PRO A 54 9.10 12.46 7.70
N LEU A 55 8.20 12.08 8.58
CA LEU A 55 8.31 12.30 10.03
C LEU A 55 9.13 11.19 10.70
N ALA A 56 9.01 9.97 10.20
CA ALA A 56 9.76 8.79 10.59
C ALA A 56 9.61 7.69 9.53
N TYR A 57 10.39 6.64 9.68
CA TYR A 57 10.28 5.41 8.87
C TYR A 57 9.78 4.26 9.73
N ILE A 58 9.03 3.35 9.11
CA ILE A 58 8.40 2.22 9.77
C ILE A 58 8.42 0.98 8.88
N GLU A 59 8.60 -0.20 9.46
CA GLU A 59 8.37 -1.47 8.76
C GLU A 59 6.91 -1.58 8.29
N ARG A 60 6.70 -1.99 7.05
CA ARG A 60 5.38 -2.13 6.42
C ARG A 60 4.39 -2.92 7.27
N ALA A 61 4.80 -4.06 7.82
CA ALA A 61 3.94 -4.90 8.65
C ALA A 61 3.43 -4.15 9.90
N ALA A 62 4.24 -3.25 10.46
CA ALA A 62 3.90 -2.47 11.64
C ALA A 62 2.98 -1.28 11.35
N SER A 63 2.92 -0.81 10.09
CA SER A 63 2.08 0.35 9.71
C SER A 63 0.62 0.14 10.09
N ARG A 64 0.07 -1.06 9.82
CA ARG A 64 -1.31 -1.40 10.18
C ARG A 64 -1.50 -1.52 11.68
N PHE A 65 -0.53 -2.09 12.39
CA PHE A 65 -0.58 -2.27 13.84
C PHE A 65 -0.67 -0.92 14.57
N PHE A 66 0.12 0.06 14.11
CA PHE A 66 0.13 1.41 14.69
C PHE A 66 -0.90 2.37 14.06
N GLY A 67 -1.66 1.93 13.06
CA GLY A 67 -2.64 2.77 12.38
C GLY A 67 -2.01 3.96 11.64
N THR A 68 -0.76 3.83 11.17
CA THR A 68 -0.12 4.90 10.41
C THR A 68 -0.67 4.96 9.00
N GLN A 69 -0.80 6.17 8.46
CA GLN A 69 -1.23 6.36 7.08
C GLN A 69 -0.25 5.71 6.11
N THR A 70 -0.78 4.92 5.17
CA THR A 70 -0.04 4.29 4.09
C THR A 70 -0.58 4.73 2.74
N TYR A 71 0.23 4.57 1.70
CA TYR A 71 -0.13 4.93 0.33
C TYR A 71 -0.01 3.71 -0.55
N ALA A 72 -0.90 3.59 -1.52
CA ALA A 72 -0.92 2.47 -2.45
C ALA A 72 -1.37 2.93 -3.83
N VAL A 73 -0.98 2.18 -4.84
CA VAL A 73 -1.55 2.26 -6.18
C VAL A 73 -2.64 1.20 -6.32
N HIS A 74 -3.74 1.57 -6.99
CA HIS A 74 -4.79 0.65 -7.39
C HIS A 74 -5.04 0.83 -8.88
N VAL A 75 -5.04 -0.27 -9.62
CA VAL A 75 -5.22 -0.26 -11.08
C VAL A 75 -6.54 -0.93 -11.44
N ASN A 76 -7.40 -0.19 -12.11
CA ASN A 76 -8.63 -0.70 -12.71
C ASN A 76 -8.37 -1.01 -14.17
N GLY A 77 -8.47 -2.26 -14.57
CA GLY A 77 -8.47 -2.67 -15.96
C GLY A 77 -9.85 -2.44 -16.58
N ILE A 78 -9.98 -1.49 -17.49
CA ILE A 78 -11.24 -1.17 -18.16
C ILE A 78 -11.18 -1.65 -19.59
N VAL A 79 -12.18 -2.42 -20.02
CA VAL A 79 -12.36 -2.87 -21.39
C VAL A 79 -13.72 -2.40 -21.89
N GLU A 80 -13.75 -1.74 -23.04
CA GLU A 80 -14.99 -1.41 -23.73
C GLU A 80 -15.40 -2.56 -24.63
N TYR A 81 -16.52 -3.18 -24.33
CA TYR A 81 -17.05 -4.31 -25.07
C TYR A 81 -18.37 -3.97 -25.75
N ALA A 82 -18.50 -4.34 -27.01
CA ALA A 82 -19.76 -4.28 -27.75
C ALA A 82 -20.30 -5.69 -27.94
N VAL A 83 -21.50 -5.97 -27.48
CA VAL A 83 -22.14 -7.32 -27.57
C VAL A 83 -22.46 -7.73 -29.00
N SER A 84 -22.55 -6.76 -29.94
CA SER A 84 -22.74 -7.00 -31.37
C SER A 84 -22.24 -5.83 -32.20
N PRO A 85 -21.98 -6.03 -33.52
CA PRO A 85 -21.64 -4.93 -34.39
C PRO A 85 -22.70 -3.82 -34.37
N GLY A 86 -22.28 -2.58 -34.09
CA GLY A 86 -23.15 -1.41 -33.99
C GLY A 86 -23.84 -1.21 -32.65
N ALA A 87 -23.69 -2.12 -31.69
CA ALA A 87 -24.16 -1.89 -30.32
C ALA A 87 -23.31 -0.85 -29.57
N ALA A 88 -23.92 -0.16 -28.62
CA ALA A 88 -23.19 0.71 -27.70
C ALA A 88 -22.13 -0.10 -26.92
N ARG A 89 -20.93 0.46 -26.79
CA ARG A 89 -19.87 -0.14 -25.98
C ARG A 89 -20.18 0.09 -24.50
N THR A 90 -20.11 -0.97 -23.73
CA THR A 90 -20.30 -0.92 -22.28
C THR A 90 -18.96 -1.15 -21.60
N PRO A 91 -18.52 -0.28 -20.68
CA PRO A 91 -17.31 -0.51 -19.93
C PRO A 91 -17.46 -1.70 -19.01
N GLN A 92 -16.48 -2.59 -19.04
CA GLN A 92 -16.34 -3.71 -18.12
C GLN A 92 -15.05 -3.58 -17.33
N LEU A 93 -15.05 -4.02 -16.08
CA LEU A 93 -13.89 -4.01 -15.20
C LEU A 93 -13.30 -5.42 -15.10
N TRP A 94 -12.00 -5.50 -15.26
CA TRP A 94 -11.23 -6.62 -14.80
C TRP A 94 -11.12 -6.57 -13.28
N LEU A 95 -11.50 -7.64 -12.60
CA LEU A 95 -11.36 -7.79 -11.16
C LEU A 95 -10.38 -8.92 -10.86
N GLY A 96 -9.46 -8.67 -9.95
CA GLY A 96 -8.63 -9.70 -9.35
C GLY A 96 -9.41 -10.47 -8.29
N ARG A 97 -9.04 -11.73 -8.06
CA ARG A 97 -9.45 -12.47 -6.88
C ARG A 97 -8.21 -12.73 -6.03
N ARG A 98 -8.22 -12.23 -4.81
CA ARG A 98 -7.12 -12.41 -3.86
C ARG A 98 -6.89 -13.90 -3.60
N SER A 99 -5.63 -14.29 -3.49
CA SER A 99 -5.28 -15.67 -3.15
C SER A 99 -5.97 -16.11 -1.84
N ALA A 100 -6.39 -17.36 -1.77
CA ALA A 100 -6.93 -17.96 -0.55
C ALA A 100 -5.90 -18.00 0.60
N THR A 101 -4.61 -17.81 0.31
CA THR A 101 -3.50 -17.79 1.29
C THR A 101 -3.08 -16.39 1.71
N LYS A 102 -3.71 -15.33 1.19
CA LYS A 102 -3.41 -13.95 1.63
C LYS A 102 -3.83 -13.77 3.08
N ALA A 103 -2.97 -13.13 3.87
CA ALA A 103 -3.22 -12.88 5.30
C ALA A 103 -4.38 -11.90 5.54
N THR A 104 -4.71 -11.06 4.54
CA THR A 104 -5.78 -10.06 4.62
C THR A 104 -6.78 -10.32 3.50
N ASP A 105 -8.06 -10.42 3.83
CA ASP A 105 -9.19 -10.58 2.91
C ASP A 105 -8.97 -11.69 1.85
N PRO A 106 -8.67 -12.94 2.24
CA PRO A 106 -8.44 -14.03 1.30
C PRO A 106 -9.69 -14.30 0.46
N GLY A 107 -9.50 -14.54 -0.85
CA GLY A 107 -10.58 -14.88 -1.78
C GLY A 107 -11.53 -13.74 -2.15
N MET A 108 -11.37 -12.56 -1.56
CA MET A 108 -12.18 -11.37 -1.91
C MET A 108 -11.81 -10.84 -3.30
N LEU A 109 -12.75 -10.10 -3.90
CA LEU A 109 -12.49 -9.36 -5.13
C LEU A 109 -11.68 -8.11 -4.84
N ASP A 110 -10.78 -7.79 -5.75
CA ASP A 110 -9.87 -6.65 -5.65
C ASP A 110 -9.72 -5.99 -7.03
N ASN A 111 -9.06 -4.85 -7.08
CA ASN A 111 -8.58 -4.28 -8.33
C ASN A 111 -7.70 -5.28 -9.09
N VAL A 112 -7.51 -5.09 -10.38
CA VAL A 112 -6.66 -5.99 -11.16
C VAL A 112 -5.22 -6.00 -10.65
N VAL A 113 -4.76 -4.87 -10.13
CA VAL A 113 -3.48 -4.71 -9.43
C VAL A 113 -3.65 -3.76 -8.25
N ALA A 114 -3.05 -4.08 -7.12
CA ALA A 114 -3.01 -3.21 -5.95
C ALA A 114 -1.71 -3.42 -5.16
N GLY A 115 -0.91 -2.36 -5.00
CA GLY A 115 0.35 -2.45 -4.27
C GLY A 115 0.69 -1.22 -3.45
N GLY A 116 1.30 -1.45 -2.29
CA GLY A 116 1.75 -0.39 -1.40
C GLY A 116 2.97 0.35 -1.94
N ILE A 117 3.03 1.65 -1.69
CA ILE A 117 4.16 2.49 -2.11
C ILE A 117 5.20 2.51 -0.99
N GLY A 118 6.29 1.76 -1.17
CA GLY A 118 7.43 1.73 -0.26
C GLY A 118 8.22 3.05 -0.29
N TRP A 119 9.01 3.29 0.76
CA TRP A 119 9.90 4.44 0.79
C TRP A 119 10.91 4.40 -0.37
N GLY A 120 11.11 5.53 -1.02
CA GLY A 120 12.00 5.67 -2.17
C GLY A 120 11.35 5.37 -3.52
N LEU A 121 10.12 4.85 -3.53
CA LEU A 121 9.37 4.62 -4.77
C LEU A 121 8.33 5.72 -5.00
N GLY A 122 8.17 6.09 -6.26
CA GLY A 122 7.08 6.95 -6.72
C GLY A 122 5.83 6.15 -7.12
N VAL A 123 4.71 6.86 -7.30
CA VAL A 123 3.45 6.26 -7.75
C VAL A 123 3.62 5.48 -9.06
N ARG A 124 4.34 6.05 -10.03
CA ARG A 124 4.51 5.46 -11.36
C ARG A 124 5.41 4.22 -11.32
N GLU A 125 6.48 4.27 -10.54
CA GLU A 125 7.40 3.14 -10.38
C GLU A 125 6.70 1.97 -9.70
N THR A 126 5.98 2.24 -8.61
CA THR A 126 5.18 1.22 -7.92
C THR A 126 4.13 0.62 -8.85
N LEU A 127 3.41 1.46 -9.62
CA LEU A 127 2.41 0.99 -10.57
C LEU A 127 3.01 0.01 -11.58
N VAL A 128 4.13 0.34 -12.20
CA VAL A 128 4.78 -0.52 -13.21
C VAL A 128 5.26 -1.83 -12.56
N LYS A 129 5.87 -1.74 -11.39
CA LYS A 129 6.36 -2.89 -10.62
C LYS A 129 5.20 -3.85 -10.29
N GLU A 130 4.16 -3.35 -9.65
CA GLU A 130 3.03 -4.17 -9.22
C GLU A 130 2.23 -4.73 -10.40
N CYS A 131 2.08 -3.98 -11.49
CA CYS A 131 1.46 -4.45 -12.73
C CYS A 131 2.17 -5.71 -13.27
N TRP A 132 3.49 -5.72 -13.23
CA TRP A 132 4.25 -6.88 -13.66
C TRP A 132 4.14 -8.05 -12.65
N GLU A 133 4.35 -7.76 -11.36
CA GLU A 133 4.40 -8.79 -10.32
C GLU A 133 3.05 -9.49 -10.09
N GLU A 134 1.94 -8.74 -10.10
CA GLU A 134 0.62 -9.31 -9.79
C GLU A 134 -0.16 -9.78 -11.02
N ALA A 135 0.02 -9.13 -12.17
CA ALA A 135 -0.80 -9.41 -13.35
C ALA A 135 -0.01 -9.71 -14.63
N GLY A 136 1.33 -9.70 -14.60
CA GLY A 136 2.17 -9.91 -15.77
C GLY A 136 1.98 -8.83 -16.86
N ILE A 137 1.50 -7.65 -16.47
CA ILE A 137 1.27 -6.53 -17.38
C ILE A 137 2.62 -5.87 -17.71
N PRO A 138 3.04 -5.85 -19.00
CA PRO A 138 4.32 -5.27 -19.39
C PRO A 138 4.41 -3.78 -19.08
N ALA A 139 5.63 -3.30 -18.83
CA ALA A 139 5.91 -1.91 -18.46
C ALA A 139 5.35 -0.89 -19.47
N GLU A 140 5.44 -1.19 -20.78
CA GLU A 140 4.93 -0.32 -21.85
C GLU A 140 3.40 -0.15 -21.77
N LEU A 141 2.69 -1.20 -21.35
CA LEU A 141 1.24 -1.15 -21.18
C LEU A 141 0.89 -0.46 -19.86
N ALA A 142 1.57 -0.81 -18.76
CA ALA A 142 1.40 -0.18 -17.46
C ALA A 142 1.66 1.34 -17.52
N ALA A 143 2.66 1.78 -18.28
CA ALA A 143 2.98 3.18 -18.47
C ALA A 143 1.86 4.02 -19.15
N ARG A 144 0.90 3.36 -19.81
CA ARG A 144 -0.27 4.00 -20.44
C ARG A 144 -1.41 4.24 -19.46
N ALA A 145 -1.31 3.79 -18.21
CA ALA A 145 -2.34 4.00 -17.20
C ALA A 145 -2.59 5.50 -16.98
N VAL A 146 -3.87 5.86 -16.93
CA VAL A 146 -4.32 7.22 -16.68
C VAL A 146 -4.60 7.37 -15.19
N ALA A 147 -4.03 8.41 -14.57
CA ALA A 147 -4.26 8.69 -13.17
C ALA A 147 -5.72 9.09 -12.91
N GLY A 148 -6.35 8.41 -11.97
CA GLY A 148 -7.64 8.78 -11.43
C GLY A 148 -7.50 9.72 -10.23
N ARG A 149 -8.55 9.75 -9.40
CA ARG A 149 -8.52 10.51 -8.13
C ARG A 149 -7.88 9.68 -7.03
N ALA A 150 -7.17 10.36 -6.13
CA ALA A 150 -6.81 9.75 -4.85
C ALA A 150 -8.07 9.52 -4.00
N VAL A 151 -8.14 8.36 -3.35
CA VAL A 151 -9.23 7.97 -2.46
C VAL A 151 -8.63 7.68 -1.09
N GLN A 152 -9.27 8.14 -0.04
CA GLN A 152 -8.93 7.78 1.33
C GLN A 152 -9.96 6.77 1.83
N VAL A 153 -9.49 5.68 2.40
CA VAL A 153 -10.27 4.60 3.00
C VAL A 153 -9.86 4.39 4.44
#